data_2d2f8348cff856178680ce5f9e30668f
#
_entry.id   2d2f8348cff856178680ce5f9e30668f
#
_cell.length_a   1.000
_cell.length_b   1.000
_cell.length_c   1.000
_cell.angle_alpha   90.00
_cell.angle_beta   90.00
_cell.angle_gamma   90.00
#
_symmetry.space_group_name_H-M   'P 1'
#
loop_
_entity.id
_entity.type
_entity.pdbx_description
1 polymer ?
#
loop_
_entity_poly.entity_id
_entity_poly.type
_entity_poly.pdbx_seq_one_letter_code
_entity_poly.pdbx_strand_id
1 'polypeptide(L)'
;GVEDPEKKRKIIGHTFIDVFDEEARAIGNVEWLAQGTLYPDVIESVSHKGPSAVIKSHHNVGGLPEKMNMKLIEPLRELFKDEVRQVGAELGMPESVIWRQPFPGPGLAIRVIGEVTRERLDILRKADTIVQQELRDAGWYRKIWQGFAVLLPLKTVGVMPYDLLERISRRIINEVKGVNRVVYDVSSKPPSTIEWE
;
A
#
# COMPACT_ATOMS: atom_id res chain seq x y z
N GLY A 1 -16.79 -9.78 -0.14
CA GLY A 1 -17.90 -9.29 0.65
C GLY A 1 -17.52 -8.30 1.76
N VAL A 2 -16.27 -7.83 1.87
CA VAL A 2 -15.83 -6.88 2.90
C VAL A 2 -15.51 -5.55 2.25
N GLU A 3 -16.13 -4.48 2.78
CA GLU A 3 -15.98 -3.11 2.26
C GLU A 3 -15.05 -2.27 3.14
N ASP A 4 -15.24 -2.35 4.45
CA ASP A 4 -14.51 -1.55 5.44
C ASP A 4 -13.00 -1.82 5.41
N PRO A 5 -12.14 -0.80 5.23
CA PRO A 5 -10.69 -0.97 5.09
C PRO A 5 -10.02 -1.59 6.32
N GLU A 6 -10.46 -1.21 7.52
CA GLU A 6 -9.89 -1.75 8.75
C GLU A 6 -10.26 -3.22 8.96
N LYS A 7 -11.50 -3.58 8.60
CA LYS A 7 -11.94 -4.97 8.58
C LYS A 7 -11.12 -5.81 7.59
N LYS A 8 -10.84 -5.28 6.38
CA LYS A 8 -9.97 -5.93 5.39
C LYS A 8 -8.59 -6.21 5.99
N ARG A 9 -7.96 -5.21 6.61
CA ARG A 9 -6.64 -5.34 7.22
C ARG A 9 -6.62 -6.40 8.32
N LYS A 10 -7.59 -6.38 9.23
CA LYS A 10 -7.69 -7.35 10.33
C LYS A 10 -7.88 -8.78 9.82
N ILE A 11 -8.78 -9.00 8.87
CA ILE A 11 -9.02 -10.32 8.29
C ILE A 11 -7.74 -10.84 7.62
N ILE A 12 -7.08 -10.01 6.83
CA ILE A 12 -5.86 -10.39 6.13
C ILE A 12 -4.74 -10.69 7.14
N GLY A 13 -4.55 -9.82 8.14
CA GLY A 13 -3.55 -10.03 9.19
C GLY A 13 -3.76 -11.33 9.96
N HIS A 14 -4.98 -11.63 10.38
CA HIS A 14 -5.29 -12.92 11.03
C HIS A 14 -5.04 -14.11 10.10
N THR A 15 -5.49 -14.03 8.84
CA THR A 15 -5.28 -15.10 7.86
C THR A 15 -3.79 -15.37 7.62
N PHE A 16 -2.95 -14.33 7.61
CA PHE A 16 -1.50 -14.52 7.53
C PHE A 16 -0.96 -15.37 8.68
N ILE A 17 -1.38 -15.07 9.91
CA ILE A 17 -0.91 -15.81 11.08
C ILE A 17 -1.43 -17.26 11.08
N ASP A 18 -2.70 -17.46 10.71
CA ASP A 18 -3.27 -18.80 10.58
C ASP A 18 -2.46 -19.66 9.59
N VAL A 19 -2.11 -19.08 8.43
CA VAL A 19 -1.27 -19.76 7.42
C VAL A 19 0.13 -20.03 7.96
N PHE A 20 0.76 -19.06 8.63
CA PHE A 20 2.08 -19.29 9.23
C PHE A 20 2.06 -20.36 10.32
N ASP A 21 1.02 -20.41 11.16
CA ASP A 21 0.87 -21.44 12.17
C ASP A 21 0.65 -22.83 11.54
N GLU A 22 -0.09 -22.90 10.45
CA GLU A 22 -0.31 -24.15 9.69
C GLU A 22 1.00 -24.67 9.09
N GLU A 23 1.73 -23.80 8.36
CA GLU A 23 3.00 -24.14 7.74
C GLU A 23 4.08 -24.47 8.79
N ALA A 24 4.13 -23.74 9.90
CA ALA A 24 5.05 -24.04 10.99
C ALA A 24 4.81 -25.44 11.60
N ARG A 25 3.55 -25.84 11.74
CA ARG A 25 3.20 -27.20 12.19
C ARG A 25 3.59 -28.26 11.17
N ALA A 26 3.45 -27.99 9.88
CA ALA A 26 3.83 -28.91 8.81
C ALA A 26 5.36 -29.11 8.74
N ILE A 27 6.14 -28.06 8.98
CA ILE A 27 7.61 -28.12 9.02
C ILE A 27 8.07 -28.83 10.32
N GLY A 28 7.38 -28.60 11.42
CA GLY A 28 7.72 -29.11 12.77
C GLY A 28 8.88 -28.36 13.42
N ASN A 29 8.82 -28.25 14.75
CA ASN A 29 9.85 -27.61 15.59
C ASN A 29 10.21 -26.15 15.19
N VAL A 30 9.28 -25.40 14.63
CA VAL A 30 9.46 -23.97 14.34
C VAL A 30 9.15 -23.17 15.61
N GLU A 31 10.15 -22.48 16.14
CA GLU A 31 10.01 -21.64 17.33
C GLU A 31 9.95 -20.14 17.00
N TRP A 32 10.44 -19.74 15.84
CA TRP A 32 10.67 -18.36 15.50
C TRP A 32 10.03 -17.97 14.17
N LEU A 33 9.38 -16.79 14.15
CA LEU A 33 8.93 -16.11 12.94
C LEU A 33 9.86 -14.93 12.64
N ALA A 34 10.55 -14.98 11.51
CA ALA A 34 11.33 -13.84 11.04
C ALA A 34 10.43 -12.78 10.41
N GLN A 35 10.54 -11.55 10.86
CA GLN A 35 9.74 -10.43 10.39
C GLN A 35 10.63 -9.27 9.92
N GLY A 36 10.31 -8.70 8.76
CA GLY A 36 11.06 -7.60 8.16
C GLY A 36 10.62 -6.23 8.65
N THR A 37 10.38 -6.07 9.95
CA THR A 37 10.08 -4.76 10.57
C THR A 37 11.26 -3.82 10.39
N LEU A 38 11.01 -2.59 10.00
CA LEU A 38 12.01 -1.54 9.83
C LEU A 38 11.91 -0.49 10.96
N TYR A 39 12.96 0.29 11.15
CA TYR A 39 12.98 1.34 12.16
C TYR A 39 11.83 2.36 12.03
N PRO A 40 11.46 2.86 10.84
CA PRO A 40 10.29 3.71 10.68
C PRO A 40 8.98 3.07 11.17
N ASP A 41 8.78 1.75 10.96
CA ASP A 41 7.60 1.03 11.43
C ASP A 41 7.53 1.04 12.97
N VAL A 42 8.68 0.94 13.63
CA VAL A 42 8.79 0.99 15.10
C VAL A 42 8.43 2.37 15.63
N ILE A 43 8.98 3.43 15.03
CA ILE A 43 8.73 4.82 15.48
C ILE A 43 7.25 5.19 15.29
N GLU A 44 6.67 4.79 14.16
CA GLU A 44 5.27 5.08 13.83
C GLU A 44 4.28 4.29 14.69
N SER A 45 4.68 3.15 15.23
CA SER A 45 3.85 2.33 16.13
C SER A 45 3.86 2.81 17.58
N VAL A 46 4.87 3.60 17.99
CA VAL A 46 4.95 4.16 19.34
C VAL A 46 4.16 5.47 19.38
N SER A 47 3.02 5.46 20.04
CA SER A 47 2.25 6.66 20.34
C SER A 47 3.08 7.61 21.21
N HIS A 48 3.64 8.68 20.65
CA HIS A 48 4.11 9.81 21.44
C HIS A 48 2.90 10.46 22.10
N LYS A 49 2.98 10.63 23.43
CA LYS A 49 1.97 11.20 24.34
C LYS A 49 1.23 12.40 23.73
N GLY A 50 -0.01 12.21 23.32
CA GLY A 50 -0.91 13.24 22.85
C GLY A 50 -2.28 12.64 22.46
N PRO A 51 -3.38 13.44 22.39
CA PRO A 51 -4.69 12.94 22.03
C PRO A 51 -4.87 12.56 20.54
N SER A 52 -3.79 12.56 19.77
CA SER A 52 -3.79 12.03 18.42
C SER A 52 -3.86 10.51 18.48
N ALA A 53 -4.93 9.98 17.91
CA ALA A 53 -5.18 8.56 17.76
C ALA A 53 -3.91 7.82 17.30
N VAL A 54 -3.76 6.58 17.77
CA VAL A 54 -2.79 5.60 17.26
C VAL A 54 -3.00 5.52 15.74
N ILE A 55 -2.15 6.23 15.00
CA ILE A 55 -2.40 6.50 13.58
C ILE A 55 -2.21 5.27 12.70
N LYS A 56 -1.59 4.18 13.19
CA LYS A 56 -1.31 3.03 12.31
C LYS A 56 -1.33 1.68 13.03
N SER A 57 -2.43 1.00 12.89
CA SER A 57 -2.55 -0.48 12.98
C SER A 57 -2.02 -1.19 11.72
N HIS A 58 -1.37 -0.48 10.79
CA HIS A 58 -1.03 -0.99 9.45
C HIS A 58 0.33 -1.62 9.35
N HIS A 59 1.21 -1.32 10.28
CA HIS A 59 2.52 -1.94 10.32
C HIS A 59 2.45 -3.25 11.12
N ASN A 60 3.24 -4.20 10.69
CA ASN A 60 3.30 -5.55 11.26
C ASN A 60 3.40 -5.60 12.80
N VAL A 61 3.82 -4.50 13.43
CA VAL A 61 3.97 -4.37 14.90
C VAL A 61 2.62 -4.32 15.64
N GLY A 62 1.55 -3.82 15.00
CA GLY A 62 0.21 -3.70 15.62
C GLY A 62 -0.84 -4.69 15.08
N GLY A 63 -0.50 -5.47 14.05
CA GLY A 63 -1.44 -6.37 13.38
C GLY A 63 -1.31 -7.85 13.76
N LEU A 64 -0.30 -8.20 14.56
CA LEU A 64 -0.11 -9.57 15.03
C LEU A 64 -1.08 -9.89 16.18
N PRO A 65 -1.65 -11.11 16.25
CA PRO A 65 -2.45 -11.55 17.38
C PRO A 65 -1.65 -11.51 18.69
N GLU A 66 -2.31 -11.13 19.78
CA GLU A 66 -1.69 -11.16 21.12
C GLU A 66 -1.21 -12.57 21.55
N LYS A 67 -1.77 -13.61 20.96
CA LYS A 67 -1.39 -15.00 21.17
C LYS A 67 -0.88 -15.61 19.87
N MET A 68 0.41 -15.58 19.69
CA MET A 68 1.13 -16.26 18.61
C MET A 68 2.00 -17.36 19.21
N ASN A 69 1.99 -18.54 18.60
CA ASN A 69 2.76 -19.70 19.10
C ASN A 69 4.26 -19.62 18.78
N MET A 70 4.67 -18.60 17.99
CA MET A 70 6.05 -18.38 17.58
C MET A 70 6.63 -17.11 18.22
N LYS A 71 7.91 -17.15 18.55
CA LYS A 71 8.68 -15.98 18.96
C LYS A 71 9.03 -15.15 17.73
N LEU A 72 9.11 -13.83 17.87
CA LEU A 72 9.54 -12.95 16.78
C LEU A 72 11.05 -12.77 16.76
N ILE A 73 11.62 -12.74 15.54
CA ILE A 73 12.97 -12.27 15.28
C ILE A 73 12.89 -11.18 14.20
N GLU A 74 13.39 -9.98 14.51
CA GLU A 74 13.27 -8.79 13.68
C GLU A 74 14.66 -8.23 13.35
N PRO A 75 15.43 -8.86 12.47
CA PRO A 75 16.84 -8.52 12.24
C PRO A 75 17.05 -7.14 11.59
N LEU A 76 16.02 -6.54 11.03
CA LEU A 76 16.08 -5.24 10.34
C LEU A 76 15.49 -4.09 11.15
N ARG A 77 15.09 -4.34 12.40
CA ARG A 77 14.31 -3.42 13.24
C ARG A 77 14.97 -2.06 13.49
N GLU A 78 16.29 -1.99 13.44
CA GLU A 78 17.05 -0.76 13.68
C GLU A 78 17.51 -0.06 12.39
N LEU A 79 17.14 -0.60 11.22
CA LEU A 79 17.57 -0.11 9.92
C LEU A 79 16.49 0.70 9.20
N PHE A 80 16.93 1.75 8.51
CA PHE A 80 16.12 2.44 7.52
C PHE A 80 16.08 1.67 6.20
N LYS A 81 15.10 1.98 5.36
CA LYS A 81 14.87 1.26 4.11
C LYS A 81 16.05 1.30 3.15
N ASP A 82 16.79 2.39 3.12
CA ASP A 82 17.97 2.55 2.27
C ASP A 82 19.13 1.68 2.76
N GLU A 83 19.31 1.59 4.09
CA GLU A 83 20.31 0.71 4.72
C GLU A 83 19.99 -0.76 4.44
N VAL A 84 18.69 -1.14 4.52
CA VAL A 84 18.25 -2.50 4.16
C VAL A 84 18.54 -2.81 2.69
N ARG A 85 18.39 -1.82 1.80
CA ARG A 85 18.77 -1.99 0.39
C ARG A 85 20.27 -2.19 0.21
N GLN A 86 21.09 -1.47 0.97
CA GLN A 86 22.55 -1.67 0.95
C GLN A 86 22.93 -3.07 1.44
N VAL A 87 22.36 -3.49 2.56
CA VAL A 87 22.55 -4.87 3.07
C VAL A 87 22.10 -5.90 2.03
N GLY A 88 20.96 -5.70 1.37
CA GLY A 88 20.50 -6.57 0.30
C GLY A 88 21.48 -6.65 -0.88
N ALA A 89 22.09 -5.53 -1.27
CA ALA A 89 23.12 -5.49 -2.31
C ALA A 89 24.38 -6.23 -1.89
N GLU A 90 24.87 -6.02 -0.68
CA GLU A 90 26.02 -6.74 -0.12
C GLU A 90 25.79 -8.26 -0.04
N LEU A 91 24.55 -8.68 0.21
CA LEU A 91 24.15 -10.09 0.20
C LEU A 91 23.95 -10.65 -1.21
N GLY A 92 24.18 -9.87 -2.26
CA GLY A 92 24.03 -10.30 -3.65
C GLY A 92 22.60 -10.51 -4.12
N MET A 93 21.62 -9.86 -3.48
CA MET A 93 20.24 -9.96 -3.91
C MET A 93 20.02 -9.31 -5.28
N PRO A 94 19.14 -9.86 -6.13
CA PRO A 94 18.82 -9.27 -7.43
C PRO A 94 18.30 -7.83 -7.31
N GLU A 95 18.73 -6.94 -8.21
CA GLU A 95 18.24 -5.54 -8.25
C GLU A 95 16.72 -5.43 -8.33
N SER A 96 16.07 -6.36 -9.00
CA SER A 96 14.59 -6.41 -9.10
C SER A 96 13.89 -6.60 -7.76
N VAL A 97 14.57 -7.19 -6.78
CA VAL A 97 14.08 -7.35 -5.40
C VAL A 97 14.42 -6.12 -4.57
N ILE A 98 15.68 -5.67 -4.61
CA ILE A 98 16.20 -4.53 -3.83
C ILE A 98 15.41 -3.25 -4.15
N TRP A 99 15.16 -3.00 -5.44
CA TRP A 99 14.48 -1.79 -5.94
C TRP A 99 12.99 -1.96 -6.16
N ARG A 100 12.40 -3.03 -5.64
CA ARG A 100 10.97 -3.21 -5.70
C ARG A 100 10.26 -2.04 -5.01
N GLN A 101 9.28 -1.45 -5.71
CA GLN A 101 8.46 -0.38 -5.15
C GLN A 101 7.64 -0.88 -3.95
N PRO A 102 7.32 0.00 -3.00
CA PRO A 102 6.50 -0.36 -1.84
C PRO A 102 5.17 -0.98 -2.29
N PHE A 103 4.79 -2.07 -1.64
CA PHE A 103 3.49 -2.70 -1.82
C PHE A 103 2.82 -2.80 -0.45
N PRO A 104 1.55 -2.40 -0.31
CA PRO A 104 0.88 -2.44 0.99
C PRO A 104 0.79 -3.87 1.53
N GLY A 105 1.02 -4.04 2.84
CA GLY A 105 0.95 -5.34 3.50
C GLY A 105 -0.36 -6.09 3.23
N PRO A 106 -1.56 -5.44 3.33
CA PRO A 106 -2.84 -6.07 3.00
C PRO A 106 -3.04 -6.37 1.50
N GLY A 107 -2.08 -6.07 0.66
CA GLY A 107 -2.11 -6.40 -0.75
C GLY A 107 -3.13 -5.60 -1.57
N LEU A 108 -3.66 -6.24 -2.61
CA LEU A 108 -4.61 -5.61 -3.54
C LEU A 108 -5.97 -5.29 -2.90
N ALA A 109 -6.33 -5.92 -1.79
CA ALA A 109 -7.64 -5.75 -1.19
C ALA A 109 -7.93 -4.31 -0.76
N ILE A 110 -6.92 -3.57 -0.30
CA ILE A 110 -7.07 -2.14 0.07
C ILE A 110 -7.03 -1.20 -1.13
N ARG A 111 -6.63 -1.69 -2.29
CA ARG A 111 -6.68 -0.95 -3.57
C ARG A 111 -8.00 -1.18 -4.33
N VAL A 112 -8.90 -1.99 -3.78
CA VAL A 112 -10.29 -2.09 -4.20
C VAL A 112 -11.13 -1.27 -3.22
N ILE A 113 -11.59 -0.11 -3.65
CA ILE A 113 -12.52 0.70 -2.85
C ILE A 113 -13.90 0.05 -2.87
N GLY A 114 -14.53 -0.08 -1.70
CA GLY A 114 -15.74 -0.85 -1.51
C GLY A 114 -15.50 -2.36 -1.41
N GLU A 115 -16.47 -3.15 -1.78
CA GLU A 115 -16.47 -4.60 -1.62
C GLU A 115 -15.34 -5.29 -2.41
N VAL A 116 -14.62 -6.19 -1.77
CA VAL A 116 -13.61 -7.05 -2.41
C VAL A 116 -14.30 -8.29 -3.00
N THR A 117 -14.27 -8.40 -4.33
CA THR A 117 -14.72 -9.58 -5.07
C THR A 117 -13.63 -10.11 -5.99
N ARG A 118 -13.74 -11.37 -6.43
CA ARG A 118 -12.79 -11.94 -7.40
C ARG A 118 -12.77 -11.14 -8.71
N GLU A 119 -13.93 -10.79 -9.22
CA GLU A 119 -14.06 -10.00 -10.44
C GLU A 119 -13.32 -8.66 -10.34
N ARG A 120 -13.55 -7.91 -9.25
CA ARG A 120 -12.87 -6.62 -8.99
C ARG A 120 -11.35 -6.78 -8.85
N LEU A 121 -10.92 -7.83 -8.16
CA LEU A 121 -9.49 -8.13 -8.04
C LEU A 121 -8.85 -8.47 -9.39
N ASP A 122 -9.55 -9.20 -10.26
CA ASP A 122 -9.03 -9.56 -11.58
C ASP A 122 -8.94 -8.34 -12.52
N ILE A 123 -9.91 -7.44 -12.44
CA ILE A 123 -9.85 -6.14 -13.14
C ILE A 123 -8.63 -5.35 -12.63
N LEU A 124 -8.49 -5.21 -11.32
CA LEU A 124 -7.39 -4.46 -10.71
C LEU A 124 -6.02 -5.07 -11.05
N ARG A 125 -5.86 -6.39 -11.01
CA ARG A 125 -4.62 -7.08 -11.38
C ARG A 125 -4.21 -6.80 -12.82
N LYS A 126 -5.16 -6.88 -13.75
CA LYS A 126 -4.91 -6.58 -15.17
C LYS A 126 -4.48 -5.13 -15.37
N ALA A 127 -5.20 -4.18 -14.74
CA ALA A 127 -4.86 -2.77 -14.81
C ALA A 127 -3.49 -2.46 -14.19
N ASP A 128 -3.20 -3.03 -13.01
CA ASP A 128 -1.91 -2.83 -12.34
C ASP A 128 -0.75 -3.44 -13.14
N THR A 129 -0.96 -4.59 -13.78
CA THR A 129 0.03 -5.21 -14.67
C THR A 129 0.41 -4.27 -15.82
N ILE A 130 -0.58 -3.64 -16.45
CA ILE A 130 -0.35 -2.66 -17.54
C ILE A 130 0.44 -1.47 -17.01
N VAL A 131 0.03 -0.88 -15.89
CA VAL A 131 0.75 0.25 -15.28
C VAL A 131 2.20 -0.11 -14.97
N GLN A 132 2.44 -1.27 -14.36
CA GLN A 132 3.78 -1.73 -14.02
C GLN A 132 4.64 -1.98 -15.26
N GLN A 133 4.05 -2.52 -16.33
CA GLN A 133 4.74 -2.77 -17.59
C GLN A 133 5.15 -1.44 -18.23
N GLU A 134 4.21 -0.53 -18.43
CA GLU A 134 4.45 0.77 -19.04
C GLU A 134 5.52 1.59 -18.27
N LEU A 135 5.47 1.57 -16.94
CA LEU A 135 6.48 2.25 -16.11
C LEU A 135 7.88 1.66 -16.30
N ARG A 136 8.01 0.35 -16.50
CA ARG A 136 9.31 -0.30 -16.78
C ARG A 136 9.79 0.01 -18.17
N ASP A 137 8.96 -0.14 -19.18
CA ASP A 137 9.29 0.04 -20.58
C ASP A 137 9.69 1.49 -20.88
N ALA A 138 9.02 2.45 -20.24
CA ALA A 138 9.36 3.85 -20.33
C ALA A 138 10.56 4.26 -19.44
N GLY A 139 11.14 3.37 -18.67
CA GLY A 139 12.26 3.65 -17.76
C GLY A 139 11.88 4.55 -16.57
N TRP A 140 10.60 4.60 -16.21
CA TRP A 140 10.11 5.41 -15.10
C TRP A 140 10.06 4.67 -13.77
N TYR A 141 10.10 3.34 -13.76
CA TYR A 141 9.92 2.52 -12.56
C TYR A 141 10.85 2.91 -11.40
N ARG A 142 12.11 3.28 -11.69
CA ARG A 142 13.10 3.73 -10.70
C ARG A 142 13.12 5.24 -10.45
N LYS A 143 12.43 6.04 -11.28
CA LYS A 143 12.39 7.51 -11.17
C LYS A 143 11.26 8.01 -10.29
N ILE A 144 10.23 7.20 -10.09
CA ILE A 144 9.10 7.53 -9.23
C ILE A 144 9.14 6.67 -7.96
N TRP A 145 8.64 7.22 -6.87
CA TRP A 145 8.60 6.50 -5.60
C TRP A 145 7.69 5.28 -5.65
N GLN A 146 6.51 5.43 -6.25
CA GLN A 146 5.52 4.37 -6.35
C GLN A 146 4.54 4.68 -7.50
N GLY A 147 4.19 3.66 -8.28
CA GLY A 147 3.13 3.70 -9.29
C GLY A 147 2.26 2.46 -9.18
N PHE A 148 0.93 2.64 -9.16
CA PHE A 148 -0.02 1.53 -9.02
C PHE A 148 -1.42 1.92 -9.46
N ALA A 149 -2.25 0.91 -9.75
CA ALA A 149 -3.66 1.07 -10.01
C ALA A 149 -4.50 0.95 -8.73
N VAL A 150 -5.62 1.67 -8.68
CA VAL A 150 -6.67 1.56 -7.65
C VAL A 150 -7.99 1.37 -8.37
N LEU A 151 -8.81 0.44 -7.92
CA LEU A 151 -10.14 0.22 -8.48
C LEU A 151 -11.19 0.97 -7.65
N LEU A 152 -11.82 1.93 -8.29
CA LEU A 152 -12.88 2.75 -7.71
C LEU A 152 -14.23 2.32 -8.28
N PRO A 153 -15.29 2.19 -7.47
CA PRO A 153 -16.63 1.84 -7.94
C PRO A 153 -17.36 3.08 -8.48
N LEU A 154 -16.74 3.77 -9.42
CA LEU A 154 -17.25 5.03 -9.97
C LEU A 154 -17.84 4.82 -11.36
N LYS A 155 -18.92 5.56 -11.65
CA LYS A 155 -19.53 5.62 -12.99
C LYS A 155 -19.49 7.07 -13.46
N THR A 156 -18.95 7.39 -14.65
CA THR A 156 -18.85 8.77 -15.10
C THR A 156 -20.11 9.31 -15.70
N VAL A 157 -20.25 10.63 -15.56
CA VAL A 157 -21.08 11.41 -16.47
C VAL A 157 -20.35 12.73 -16.77
N GLY A 158 -19.85 12.86 -17.97
CA GLY A 158 -19.33 14.11 -18.51
C GLY A 158 -17.84 14.15 -18.81
N VAL A 159 -17.53 14.52 -20.05
CA VAL A 159 -16.18 14.86 -20.48
C VAL A 159 -16.06 16.38 -20.47
N MET A 160 -15.17 16.92 -19.63
CA MET A 160 -14.90 18.35 -19.61
C MET A 160 -13.94 18.68 -20.75
N PRO A 161 -14.19 19.74 -21.56
CA PRO A 161 -13.27 20.18 -22.60
C PRO A 161 -11.87 20.48 -22.04
N TYR A 162 -10.83 20.08 -22.76
CA TYR A 162 -9.45 20.21 -22.30
C TYR A 162 -9.03 21.66 -22.04
N ASP A 163 -9.48 22.59 -22.88
CA ASP A 163 -9.24 24.04 -22.73
C ASP A 163 -9.87 24.62 -21.45
N LEU A 164 -11.02 24.07 -21.03
CA LEU A 164 -11.65 24.42 -19.76
C LEU A 164 -10.86 23.88 -18.58
N LEU A 165 -10.39 22.64 -18.66
CA LEU A 165 -9.54 22.03 -17.64
C LEU A 165 -8.23 22.79 -17.45
N GLU A 166 -7.58 23.17 -18.54
CA GLU A 166 -6.35 23.97 -18.51
C GLU A 166 -6.61 25.34 -17.85
N ARG A 167 -7.69 26.01 -18.21
CA ARG A 167 -8.08 27.30 -17.65
C ARG A 167 -8.34 27.22 -16.13
N ILE A 168 -9.09 26.21 -15.70
CA ILE A 168 -9.38 25.96 -14.29
C ILE A 168 -8.08 25.67 -13.52
N SER A 169 -7.26 24.77 -14.03
CA SER A 169 -5.98 24.40 -13.41
C SER A 169 -5.05 25.60 -13.27
N ARG A 170 -4.89 26.38 -14.32
CA ARG A 170 -4.06 27.58 -14.34
C ARG A 170 -4.54 28.62 -13.34
N ARG A 171 -5.85 28.85 -13.24
CA ARG A 171 -6.43 29.79 -12.28
C ARG A 171 -6.22 29.32 -10.84
N ILE A 172 -6.49 28.07 -10.54
CA ILE A 172 -6.32 27.53 -9.17
C ILE A 172 -4.85 27.65 -8.73
N ILE A 173 -3.90 27.26 -9.58
CA ILE A 173 -2.47 27.31 -9.24
C ILE A 173 -2.00 28.77 -9.02
N ASN A 174 -2.50 29.70 -9.79
CA ASN A 174 -2.05 31.10 -9.73
C ASN A 174 -2.80 31.93 -8.67
N GLU A 175 -4.06 31.66 -8.43
CA GLU A 175 -4.92 32.46 -7.56
C GLU A 175 -5.01 31.91 -6.12
N VAL A 176 -4.71 30.60 -5.92
CA VAL A 176 -4.81 29.94 -4.61
C VAL A 176 -3.43 29.62 -4.06
N LYS A 177 -3.01 30.38 -3.04
CA LYS A 177 -1.70 30.21 -2.40
C LYS A 177 -1.58 28.83 -1.77
N GLY A 178 -0.48 28.11 -2.08
CA GLY A 178 -0.17 26.79 -1.53
C GLY A 178 -0.62 25.63 -2.41
N VAL A 179 -1.35 25.89 -3.50
CA VAL A 179 -1.67 24.86 -4.51
C VAL A 179 -0.61 24.86 -5.59
N ASN A 180 0.03 23.73 -5.83
CA ASN A 180 1.04 23.56 -6.89
C ASN A 180 0.62 22.55 -7.97
N ARG A 181 -0.52 21.89 -7.79
CA ARG A 181 -1.03 20.89 -8.73
C ARG A 181 -2.55 20.79 -8.66
N VAL A 182 -3.16 20.64 -9.82
CA VAL A 182 -4.58 20.29 -9.97
C VAL A 182 -4.64 18.99 -10.76
N VAL A 183 -5.40 18.02 -10.27
CA VAL A 183 -5.65 16.75 -10.94
C VAL A 183 -7.12 16.67 -11.32
N TYR A 184 -7.38 16.15 -12.52
CA TYR A 184 -8.71 15.86 -13.01
C TYR A 184 -8.87 14.35 -13.14
N ASP A 185 -9.88 13.83 -12.46
CA ASP A 185 -10.21 12.44 -12.57
C ASP A 185 -11.05 12.22 -13.83
N VAL A 186 -10.47 11.52 -14.81
CA VAL A 186 -11.12 11.20 -16.10
C VAL A 186 -12.03 9.98 -16.00
N SER A 187 -12.03 9.29 -14.84
CA SER A 187 -12.90 8.17 -14.60
C SER A 187 -14.30 8.59 -14.20
N SER A 188 -15.26 7.74 -14.42
CA SER A 188 -16.68 8.00 -14.22
C SER A 188 -17.10 7.95 -12.75
N LYS A 189 -17.84 8.96 -12.29
CA LYS A 189 -18.34 9.06 -10.91
C LYS A 189 -19.86 8.99 -10.86
N PRO A 190 -20.43 8.31 -9.85
CA PRO A 190 -21.70 8.75 -9.29
C PRO A 190 -21.45 10.01 -8.44
N PRO A 191 -22.47 10.84 -8.18
CA PRO A 191 -22.31 12.04 -7.37
C PRO A 191 -22.09 11.67 -5.90
N SER A 192 -20.85 11.49 -5.51
CA SER A 192 -20.47 11.36 -4.09
C SER A 192 -19.02 11.75 -3.90
N THR A 193 -18.75 12.32 -2.75
CA THR A 193 -17.44 12.73 -2.27
C THR A 193 -16.42 11.61 -2.42
N ILE A 194 -15.26 11.99 -2.94
CA ILE A 194 -14.10 11.10 -2.99
C ILE A 194 -13.24 11.47 -1.82
N GLU A 195 -13.15 10.56 -0.89
CA GLU A 195 -12.08 10.56 0.09
C GLU A 195 -11.00 9.61 -0.45
N TRP A 196 -9.82 10.18 -0.67
CA TRP A 196 -8.62 9.43 -0.96
C TRP A 196 -8.02 9.01 0.38
N GLU A 197 -8.49 7.90 0.92
CA GLU A 197 -7.94 7.32 2.13
C GLU A 197 -6.95 6.18 1.85
#